data_2bcc0271d7664c5dede21f29a0bd92bf
#
_entry.id   2bcc0271d7664c5dede21f29a0bd92bf
#
_cell.length_a   1.000
_cell.length_b   1.000
_cell.length_c   1.000
_cell.angle_alpha   90.00
_cell.angle_beta   90.00
_cell.angle_gamma   90.00
#
_symmetry.space_group_name_H-M   'P 1'
#
loop_
_entity.id
_entity.type
_entity.pdbx_description
1 polymer ?
#
loop_
_entity_poly.entity_id
_entity_poly.type
_entity_poly.pdbx_seq_one_letter_code
_entity_poly.pdbx_strand_id
1 'polypeptide(L)'
;ALPILFQLRSFLGVSEQESLNPVLPATVPDIKMEYDRVLNKALERNSFAQNIRRRQLEADYEVATARGNLRSIDLFASVGYTGQNHEFSSAYRDLLDNQIVQVGVKIPILDWGKRRGKVRVAKSNREVVLSRIRQEQMDFNQDIFLLVANFNNQAQQLDIAEEADVIAEKRYKTSVETFMIGKISTLDLNDAQNSKDEARQKHISELYYYWYYFYQLRSLTLWDFERDTELEADFEEVVRG
;
A
#
# COMPACT_ATOMS: atom_id res chain seq x y z
N ALA A 1 -0.88 25.15 5.16
CA ALA A 1 0.55 24.79 5.34
C ALA A 1 0.83 24.27 6.77
N LEU A 2 0.43 24.99 7.84
CA LEU A 2 0.72 24.64 9.24
C LEU A 2 0.30 23.21 9.65
N PRO A 3 -0.93 22.71 9.33
CA PRO A 3 -1.33 21.35 9.71
C PRO A 3 -0.48 20.25 9.05
N ILE A 4 -0.07 20.47 7.82
CA ILE A 4 0.74 19.51 7.05
C ILE A 4 2.17 19.43 7.61
N LEU A 5 2.76 20.58 7.97
CA LEU A 5 4.07 20.62 8.62
C LEU A 5 4.03 19.96 10.01
N PHE A 6 2.95 20.10 10.75
CA PHE A 6 2.76 19.42 12.01
C PHE A 6 2.68 17.89 11.86
N GLN A 7 1.91 17.42 10.87
CA GLN A 7 1.83 16.00 10.54
C GLN A 7 3.19 15.43 10.11
N LEU A 8 3.93 16.18 9.28
CA LEU A 8 5.27 15.78 8.84
C LEU A 8 6.24 15.69 10.02
N ARG A 9 6.22 16.65 10.94
CA ARG A 9 7.03 16.63 12.18
C ARG A 9 6.71 15.40 13.04
N SER A 10 5.41 15.15 13.26
CA SER A 10 4.96 13.99 14.03
C SER A 10 5.40 12.68 13.40
N PHE A 11 5.36 12.59 12.06
CA PHE A 11 5.79 11.41 11.33
C PHE A 11 7.32 11.20 11.40
N LEU A 12 8.10 12.29 11.33
CA LEU A 12 9.58 12.24 11.40
C LEU A 12 10.11 12.17 12.84
N GLY A 13 9.25 12.31 13.86
CA GLY A 13 9.71 12.34 15.26
C GLY A 13 10.52 13.59 15.63
N VAL A 14 10.43 14.66 14.84
CA VAL A 14 11.21 15.90 15.01
C VAL A 14 10.53 16.79 16.05
N SER A 15 11.32 17.39 16.96
CA SER A 15 10.80 18.23 18.03
C SER A 15 10.14 19.52 17.50
N GLU A 16 9.19 20.09 18.27
CA GLU A 16 8.48 21.32 17.89
C GLU A 16 9.41 22.54 17.74
N GLN A 17 10.58 22.49 18.34
CA GLN A 17 11.56 23.58 18.35
C GLN A 17 12.42 23.63 17.07
N GLU A 18 12.45 22.56 16.30
CA GLU A 18 13.26 22.50 15.07
C GLU A 18 12.47 23.07 13.89
N SER A 19 13.13 23.95 13.13
CA SER A 19 12.53 24.55 11.93
C SER A 19 12.66 23.61 10.74
N LEU A 20 11.54 22.99 10.32
CA LEU A 20 11.47 22.26 9.05
C LEU A 20 11.25 23.22 7.90
N ASN A 21 12.20 23.29 6.99
CA ASN A 21 12.08 24.06 5.76
C ASN A 21 12.10 23.08 4.56
N PRO A 22 10.93 22.65 4.06
CA PRO A 22 10.88 21.74 2.93
C PRO A 22 11.36 22.45 1.66
N VAL A 23 12.37 21.87 1.02
CA VAL A 23 12.90 22.35 -0.26
C VAL A 23 12.46 21.38 -1.35
N LEU A 24 11.79 21.91 -2.37
CA LEU A 24 11.43 21.13 -3.54
C LEU A 24 12.69 20.96 -4.41
N PRO A 25 13.07 19.72 -4.80
CA PRO A 25 14.19 19.54 -5.72
C PRO A 25 13.87 20.20 -7.06
N ALA A 26 14.72 21.15 -7.48
CA ALA A 26 14.55 21.87 -8.73
C ALA A 26 15.04 21.06 -9.94
N THR A 27 15.99 20.15 -9.72
CA THR A 27 16.52 19.30 -10.79
C THR A 27 15.67 18.04 -10.89
N VAL A 28 15.07 17.84 -12.05
CA VAL A 28 14.19 16.72 -12.36
C VAL A 28 14.96 15.74 -13.24
N PRO A 29 15.01 14.45 -12.88
CA PRO A 29 15.63 13.44 -13.73
C PRO A 29 14.80 13.22 -15.01
N ASP A 30 15.47 13.23 -16.17
CA ASP A 30 14.84 12.91 -17.46
C ASP A 30 14.68 11.39 -17.59
N ILE A 31 13.59 10.85 -17.05
CA ILE A 31 13.30 9.43 -17.03
C ILE A 31 11.96 9.17 -17.70
N LYS A 32 11.97 8.30 -18.70
CA LYS A 32 10.74 7.75 -19.27
C LYS A 32 10.44 6.39 -18.63
N MET A 33 9.28 6.28 -18.03
CA MET A 33 8.81 5.02 -17.44
C MET A 33 8.17 4.13 -18.48
N GLU A 34 8.61 2.87 -18.52
CA GLU A 34 8.03 1.82 -19.37
C GLU A 34 7.15 0.90 -18.53
N TYR A 35 5.93 0.67 -19.00
CA TYR A 35 4.93 -0.13 -18.29
C TYR A 35 5.45 -1.52 -17.90
N ASP A 36 6.02 -2.25 -18.86
CA ASP A 36 6.49 -3.62 -18.60
C ASP A 36 7.61 -3.68 -17.56
N ARG A 37 8.51 -2.69 -17.57
CA ARG A 37 9.59 -2.59 -16.60
C ARG A 37 9.04 -2.32 -15.18
N VAL A 38 8.12 -1.37 -15.06
CA VAL A 38 7.48 -1.02 -13.79
C VAL A 38 6.65 -2.19 -13.26
N LEU A 39 5.85 -2.83 -14.12
CA LEU A 39 5.03 -4.00 -13.76
C LEU A 39 5.89 -5.15 -13.23
N ASN A 40 6.95 -5.49 -13.92
CA ASN A 40 7.85 -6.58 -13.52
C ASN A 40 8.48 -6.29 -12.15
N LYS A 41 8.99 -5.06 -11.94
CA LYS A 41 9.56 -4.66 -10.64
C LYS A 41 8.52 -4.67 -9.52
N ALA A 42 7.30 -4.21 -9.78
CA ALA A 42 6.21 -4.27 -8.82
C ALA A 42 5.83 -5.71 -8.45
N LEU A 43 5.70 -6.62 -9.43
CA LEU A 43 5.35 -8.02 -9.17
C LEU A 43 6.46 -8.78 -8.43
N GLU A 44 7.73 -8.44 -8.65
CA GLU A 44 8.86 -9.07 -7.97
C GLU A 44 8.95 -8.68 -6.49
N ARG A 45 8.63 -7.44 -6.14
CA ARG A 45 9.00 -6.82 -4.86
C ARG A 45 7.82 -6.41 -3.99
N ASN A 46 6.68 -6.12 -4.60
CA ASN A 46 5.50 -5.70 -3.85
C ASN A 46 4.89 -6.88 -3.09
N SER A 47 4.42 -6.61 -1.88
CA SER A 47 3.71 -7.58 -1.04
C SER A 47 2.42 -8.12 -1.69
N PHE A 48 1.91 -7.45 -2.73
CA PHE A 48 0.74 -7.87 -3.49
C PHE A 48 0.87 -9.30 -4.04
N ALA A 49 1.97 -9.61 -4.75
CA ALA A 49 2.21 -10.94 -5.30
C ALA A 49 2.28 -12.03 -4.21
N GLN A 50 2.92 -11.72 -3.07
CA GLN A 50 3.01 -12.62 -1.93
C GLN A 50 1.62 -12.85 -1.28
N ASN A 51 0.81 -11.80 -1.15
CA ASN A 51 -0.55 -11.89 -0.64
C ASN A 51 -1.45 -12.75 -1.53
N ILE A 52 -1.36 -12.61 -2.83
CA ILE A 52 -2.10 -13.43 -3.78
C ILE A 52 -1.72 -14.91 -3.62
N ARG A 53 -0.42 -15.21 -3.57
CA ARG A 53 0.07 -16.58 -3.37
C ARG A 53 -0.38 -17.17 -2.04
N ARG A 54 -0.31 -16.42 -0.96
CA ARG A 54 -0.80 -16.84 0.36
C ARG A 54 -2.29 -17.21 0.33
N ARG A 55 -3.14 -16.34 -0.21
CA ARG A 55 -4.60 -16.56 -0.30
C ARG A 55 -4.95 -17.74 -1.19
N GLN A 56 -4.20 -17.97 -2.25
CA GLN A 56 -4.37 -19.17 -3.09
C GLN A 56 -4.04 -20.44 -2.32
N LEU A 57 -2.92 -20.45 -1.58
CA LEU A 57 -2.53 -21.60 -0.76
C LEU A 57 -3.51 -21.85 0.38
N GLU A 58 -4.05 -20.80 1.01
CA GLU A 58 -5.08 -20.89 2.05
C GLU A 58 -6.36 -21.56 1.50
N ALA A 59 -6.82 -21.13 0.31
CA ALA A 59 -7.99 -21.72 -0.34
C ALA A 59 -7.76 -23.20 -0.73
N ASP A 60 -6.55 -23.55 -1.20
CA ASP A 60 -6.17 -24.92 -1.49
C ASP A 60 -6.10 -25.78 -0.22
N TYR A 61 -5.57 -25.22 0.88
CA TYR A 61 -5.52 -25.87 2.19
C TYR A 61 -6.91 -26.15 2.75
N GLU A 62 -7.87 -25.23 2.63
CA GLU A 62 -9.25 -25.48 3.05
C GLU A 62 -9.89 -26.67 2.32
N VAL A 63 -9.65 -26.79 1.01
CA VAL A 63 -10.13 -27.95 0.22
C VAL A 63 -9.43 -29.23 0.66
N ALA A 64 -8.12 -29.18 0.91
CA ALA A 64 -7.35 -30.33 1.39
C ALA A 64 -7.85 -30.79 2.77
N THR A 65 -8.07 -29.85 3.68
CA THR A 65 -8.61 -30.09 5.01
C THR A 65 -10.02 -30.72 4.96
N ALA A 66 -10.91 -30.17 4.15
CA ALA A 66 -12.24 -30.70 3.95
C ALA A 66 -12.21 -32.13 3.38
N ARG A 67 -11.26 -32.44 2.48
CA ARG A 67 -11.04 -33.81 1.97
C ARG A 67 -10.46 -34.75 3.02
N GLY A 68 -9.49 -34.30 3.82
CA GLY A 68 -8.91 -35.05 4.92
C GLY A 68 -9.98 -35.48 5.91
N ASN A 69 -10.90 -34.57 6.24
CA ASN A 69 -12.00 -34.83 7.16
C ASN A 69 -13.05 -35.82 6.63
N LEU A 70 -13.00 -36.24 5.37
CA LEU A 70 -13.83 -37.33 4.87
C LEU A 70 -13.53 -38.68 5.57
N ARG A 71 -12.28 -38.88 6.00
CA ARG A 71 -11.77 -40.11 6.59
C ARG A 71 -11.21 -39.90 8.00
N SER A 72 -11.65 -38.84 8.71
CA SER A 72 -11.13 -38.58 10.05
C SER A 72 -11.62 -39.62 11.05
N ILE A 73 -10.69 -40.07 11.86
CA ILE A 73 -10.93 -40.90 13.04
C ILE A 73 -10.53 -40.06 14.24
N ASP A 74 -11.48 -39.79 15.13
CA ASP A 74 -11.20 -38.98 16.31
C ASP A 74 -10.81 -39.92 17.47
N LEU A 75 -9.59 -39.75 17.99
CA LEU A 75 -9.13 -40.40 19.21
C LEU A 75 -9.28 -39.39 20.35
N PHE A 76 -9.94 -39.79 21.41
CA PHE A 76 -10.06 -38.98 22.61
C PHE A 76 -9.61 -39.73 23.86
N ALA A 77 -8.97 -39.01 24.77
CA ALA A 77 -8.63 -39.48 26.09
C ALA A 77 -9.07 -38.43 27.11
N SER A 78 -9.72 -38.83 28.15
CA SER A 78 -10.08 -37.96 29.26
C SER A 78 -9.72 -38.63 30.61
N VAL A 79 -9.21 -37.79 31.51
CA VAL A 79 -8.90 -38.19 32.89
C VAL A 79 -9.72 -37.28 33.80
N GLY A 80 -10.51 -37.85 34.68
CA GLY A 80 -11.34 -37.07 35.60
C GLY A 80 -11.36 -37.71 36.99
N TYR A 81 -11.58 -36.85 37.99
CA TYR A 81 -11.86 -37.22 39.36
C TYR A 81 -13.33 -36.89 39.66
N THR A 82 -14.03 -37.79 40.34
CA THR A 82 -15.43 -37.55 40.74
C THR A 82 -15.48 -37.24 42.23
N GLY A 83 -16.03 -36.11 42.62
CA GLY A 83 -16.34 -35.77 44.00
C GLY A 83 -17.86 -35.64 44.18
N GLN A 84 -18.42 -36.25 45.24
CA GLN A 84 -19.79 -36.05 45.63
C GLN A 84 -19.83 -35.47 47.02
N ASN A 85 -20.28 -34.20 47.14
CA ASN A 85 -20.58 -33.61 48.45
C ASN A 85 -21.70 -32.56 48.30
N HIS A 86 -22.40 -32.31 49.41
CA HIS A 86 -23.53 -31.39 49.45
C HIS A 86 -23.10 -29.91 49.48
N GLU A 87 -21.83 -29.62 49.81
CA GLU A 87 -21.25 -28.28 49.81
C GLU A 87 -20.13 -28.12 48.79
N PHE A 88 -20.14 -27.04 48.00
CA PHE A 88 -19.21 -26.80 46.90
C PHE A 88 -17.72 -26.75 47.33
N SER A 89 -17.43 -26.28 48.55
CA SER A 89 -16.06 -26.19 49.07
C SER A 89 -15.50 -27.56 49.55
N SER A 90 -16.33 -28.45 49.98
CA SER A 90 -15.96 -29.80 50.44
C SER A 90 -15.90 -30.81 49.30
N ALA A 91 -16.62 -30.61 48.21
CA ALA A 91 -16.53 -31.41 47.02
C ALA A 91 -15.15 -31.40 46.36
N TYR A 92 -14.36 -30.35 46.60
CA TYR A 92 -12.96 -30.24 46.11
C TYR A 92 -11.93 -30.80 47.10
N ARG A 93 -12.28 -30.98 48.39
CA ARG A 93 -11.36 -31.52 49.40
C ARG A 93 -11.43 -33.04 49.55
N ASP A 94 -12.60 -33.63 49.35
CA ASP A 94 -12.82 -35.04 49.43
C ASP A 94 -13.10 -35.59 48.03
N LEU A 95 -12.07 -35.60 47.17
CA LEU A 95 -12.12 -36.31 45.89
C LEU A 95 -12.18 -37.81 46.23
N LEU A 96 -13.33 -38.42 45.93
CA LEU A 96 -13.46 -39.88 45.99
C LEU A 96 -12.37 -40.51 45.12
N ASP A 97 -11.76 -41.61 45.58
CA ASP A 97 -10.71 -42.40 44.91
C ASP A 97 -11.16 -42.99 43.53
N ASN A 98 -12.18 -42.44 42.92
CA ASN A 98 -12.66 -42.82 41.61
C ASN A 98 -11.96 -42.00 40.52
N GLN A 99 -10.85 -42.51 40.11
CA GLN A 99 -10.16 -42.01 38.88
C GLN A 99 -10.85 -42.64 37.67
N ILE A 100 -11.43 -41.78 36.82
CA ILE A 100 -12.01 -42.20 35.55
C ILE A 100 -11.02 -41.91 34.44
N VAL A 101 -10.48 -42.93 33.81
CA VAL A 101 -9.68 -42.83 32.59
C VAL A 101 -10.52 -43.37 31.43
N GLN A 102 -10.84 -42.50 30.49
CA GLN A 102 -11.58 -42.92 29.29
C GLN A 102 -10.68 -42.72 28.06
N VAL A 103 -10.55 -43.78 27.27
CA VAL A 103 -9.94 -43.74 25.95
C VAL A 103 -10.97 -44.25 24.95
N GLY A 104 -11.24 -43.50 23.92
CA GLY A 104 -12.22 -43.89 22.93
C GLY A 104 -11.86 -43.48 21.52
N VAL A 105 -12.44 -44.20 20.56
CA VAL A 105 -12.30 -43.91 19.12
C VAL A 105 -13.68 -43.62 18.57
N LYS A 106 -13.83 -42.46 17.91
CA LYS A 106 -15.07 -42.09 17.25
C LYS A 106 -14.92 -42.19 15.75
N ILE A 107 -15.59 -43.15 15.15
CA ILE A 107 -15.61 -43.34 13.69
C ILE A 107 -16.99 -42.97 13.18
N PRO A 108 -17.12 -41.95 12.30
CA PRO A 108 -18.40 -41.60 11.71
C PRO A 108 -18.73 -42.60 10.58
N ILE A 109 -19.68 -43.48 10.84
CA ILE A 109 -20.10 -44.51 9.86
C ILE A 109 -21.10 -43.93 8.86
N LEU A 110 -21.99 -43.06 9.29
CA LEU A 110 -23.05 -42.46 8.46
C LEU A 110 -23.20 -40.99 8.80
N ASP A 111 -23.03 -40.09 7.80
CA ASP A 111 -23.11 -38.64 7.97
C ASP A 111 -24.10 -37.97 7.02
N TRP A 112 -24.92 -38.75 6.33
CA TRP A 112 -25.96 -38.31 5.38
C TRP A 112 -25.40 -37.31 4.32
N GLY A 113 -24.15 -37.48 3.92
CA GLY A 113 -23.51 -36.67 2.92
C GLY A 113 -23.00 -35.30 3.42
N LYS A 114 -23.06 -35.00 4.74
CA LYS A 114 -22.61 -33.74 5.35
C LYS A 114 -21.15 -33.44 5.03
N ARG A 115 -20.25 -34.41 5.11
CA ARG A 115 -18.83 -34.26 4.83
C ARG A 115 -18.56 -34.02 3.35
N ARG A 116 -19.25 -34.72 2.45
CA ARG A 116 -19.18 -34.48 1.01
C ARG A 116 -19.70 -33.07 0.66
N GLY A 117 -20.75 -32.60 1.36
CA GLY A 117 -21.27 -31.25 1.27
C GLY A 117 -20.20 -30.23 1.64
N LYS A 118 -19.46 -30.40 2.74
CA LYS A 118 -18.37 -29.55 3.16
C LYS A 118 -17.26 -29.45 2.09
N VAL A 119 -16.89 -30.56 1.46
CA VAL A 119 -15.90 -30.54 0.37
C VAL A 119 -16.39 -29.72 -0.84
N ARG A 120 -17.70 -29.87 -1.18
CA ARG A 120 -18.27 -29.05 -2.27
C ARG A 120 -18.24 -27.56 -1.95
N VAL A 121 -18.61 -27.19 -0.72
CA VAL A 121 -18.55 -25.80 -0.25
C VAL A 121 -17.11 -25.28 -0.29
N ALA A 122 -16.14 -26.03 0.24
CA ALA A 122 -14.73 -25.63 0.20
C ALA A 122 -14.22 -25.42 -1.24
N LYS A 123 -14.60 -26.30 -2.18
CA LYS A 123 -14.25 -26.12 -3.59
C LYS A 123 -14.88 -24.86 -4.20
N SER A 124 -16.17 -24.62 -3.93
CA SER A 124 -16.86 -23.43 -4.42
C SER A 124 -16.23 -22.15 -3.83
N ASN A 125 -15.90 -22.14 -2.56
CA ASN A 125 -15.19 -21.02 -1.92
C ASN A 125 -13.83 -20.78 -2.58
N ARG A 126 -13.08 -21.85 -2.88
CA ARG A 126 -11.81 -21.74 -3.61
C ARG A 126 -12.00 -21.06 -4.98
N GLU A 127 -13.03 -21.44 -5.74
CA GLU A 127 -13.32 -20.82 -7.03
C GLU A 127 -13.64 -19.34 -6.90
N VAL A 128 -14.40 -18.95 -5.86
CA VAL A 128 -14.66 -17.53 -5.55
C VAL A 128 -13.37 -16.79 -5.23
N VAL A 129 -12.49 -17.37 -4.39
CA VAL A 129 -11.19 -16.76 -4.07
C VAL A 129 -10.33 -16.59 -5.32
N LEU A 130 -10.23 -17.62 -6.16
CA LEU A 130 -9.47 -17.55 -7.41
C LEU A 130 -10.03 -16.50 -8.40
N SER A 131 -11.36 -16.34 -8.43
CA SER A 131 -11.99 -15.32 -9.25
C SER A 131 -11.67 -13.91 -8.76
N ARG A 132 -11.71 -13.70 -7.44
CA ARG A 132 -11.30 -12.43 -6.82
C ARG A 132 -9.82 -12.12 -7.08
N ILE A 133 -8.95 -13.10 -6.94
CA ILE A 133 -7.52 -12.96 -7.24
C ILE A 133 -7.31 -12.50 -8.70
N ARG A 134 -8.01 -13.12 -9.66
CA ARG A 134 -7.89 -12.67 -11.08
C ARG A 134 -8.36 -11.24 -11.28
N GLN A 135 -9.44 -10.83 -10.60
CA GLN A 135 -9.91 -9.45 -10.68
C GLN A 135 -8.87 -8.49 -10.08
N GLU A 136 -8.38 -8.77 -8.89
CA GLU A 136 -7.36 -7.94 -8.23
C GLU A 136 -6.06 -7.83 -9.02
N GLN A 137 -5.67 -8.90 -9.75
CA GLN A 137 -4.51 -8.84 -10.66
C GLN A 137 -4.77 -7.92 -11.86
N MET A 138 -5.99 -7.95 -12.42
CA MET A 138 -6.36 -7.02 -13.50
C MET A 138 -6.38 -5.58 -13.02
N ASP A 139 -6.97 -5.33 -11.85
CA ASP A 139 -7.03 -4.00 -11.25
C ASP A 139 -5.62 -3.47 -10.95
N PHE A 140 -4.75 -4.29 -10.36
CA PHE A 140 -3.35 -3.94 -10.09
C PHE A 140 -2.57 -3.58 -11.37
N ASN A 141 -2.74 -4.37 -12.43
CA ASN A 141 -2.10 -4.08 -13.72
C ASN A 141 -2.62 -2.76 -14.32
N GLN A 142 -3.93 -2.51 -14.21
CA GLN A 142 -4.54 -1.26 -14.65
C GLN A 142 -4.03 -0.05 -13.85
N ASP A 143 -3.91 -0.17 -12.54
CA ASP A 143 -3.40 0.89 -11.66
C ASP A 143 -1.96 1.25 -12.02
N ILE A 144 -1.11 0.24 -12.28
CA ILE A 144 0.27 0.48 -12.75
C ILE A 144 0.27 1.16 -14.11
N PHE A 145 -0.57 0.71 -15.04
CA PHE A 145 -0.65 1.33 -16.36
C PHE A 145 -1.02 2.81 -16.26
N LEU A 146 -2.05 3.13 -15.47
CA LEU A 146 -2.48 4.51 -15.25
C LEU A 146 -1.41 5.35 -14.55
N LEU A 147 -0.72 4.77 -13.56
CA LEU A 147 0.34 5.47 -12.84
C LEU A 147 1.53 5.80 -13.75
N VAL A 148 1.94 4.87 -14.60
CA VAL A 148 3.00 5.10 -15.60
C VAL A 148 2.58 6.14 -16.64
N ALA A 149 1.35 6.05 -17.13
CA ALA A 149 0.82 7.03 -18.09
C ALA A 149 0.74 8.42 -17.48
N ASN A 150 0.26 8.54 -16.24
CA ASN A 150 0.19 9.81 -15.52
C ASN A 150 1.58 10.40 -15.27
N PHE A 151 2.56 9.58 -14.88
CA PHE A 151 3.94 10.06 -14.70
C PHE A 151 4.53 10.60 -16.00
N ASN A 152 4.44 9.85 -17.11
CA ASN A 152 4.98 10.28 -18.38
C ASN A 152 4.28 11.54 -18.93
N ASN A 153 2.96 11.65 -18.74
CA ASN A 153 2.23 12.87 -19.10
C ASN A 153 2.64 14.04 -18.20
N GLN A 154 2.87 13.80 -16.90
CA GLN A 154 3.26 14.83 -15.96
C GLN A 154 4.64 15.39 -16.26
N ALA A 155 5.59 14.56 -16.72
CA ALA A 155 6.90 15.01 -17.17
C ALA A 155 6.76 16.04 -18.31
N GLN A 156 5.92 15.76 -19.33
CA GLN A 156 5.65 16.67 -20.42
C GLN A 156 4.96 17.98 -19.96
N GLN A 157 3.99 17.87 -19.01
CA GLN A 157 3.32 19.04 -18.46
C GLN A 157 4.27 19.93 -17.68
N LEU A 158 5.24 19.33 -16.99
CA LEU A 158 6.27 20.06 -16.27
C LEU A 158 7.17 20.87 -17.22
N ASP A 159 7.65 20.24 -18.31
CA ASP A 159 8.47 20.91 -19.32
C ASP A 159 7.74 22.12 -19.92
N ILE A 160 6.47 21.97 -20.27
CA ILE A 160 5.63 23.06 -20.81
C ILE A 160 5.45 24.17 -19.77
N ALA A 161 5.23 23.81 -18.50
CA ALA A 161 5.02 24.78 -17.43
C ALA A 161 6.31 25.54 -17.10
N GLU A 162 7.47 24.88 -17.17
CA GLU A 162 8.79 25.52 -17.00
C GLU A 162 9.07 26.54 -18.11
N GLU A 163 8.85 26.17 -19.38
CA GLU A 163 8.97 27.11 -20.50
C GLU A 163 8.02 28.30 -20.36
N ALA A 164 6.77 28.04 -19.94
CA ALA A 164 5.78 29.10 -19.74
C ALA A 164 6.21 30.07 -18.63
N ASP A 165 6.77 29.58 -17.52
CA ASP A 165 7.30 30.38 -16.42
C ASP A 165 8.44 31.26 -16.88
N VAL A 166 9.41 30.72 -17.64
CA VAL A 166 10.54 31.48 -18.22
C VAL A 166 10.07 32.58 -19.18
N ILE A 167 9.10 32.27 -20.04
CA ILE A 167 8.55 33.26 -21.00
C ILE A 167 7.79 34.36 -20.26
N ALA A 168 6.96 34.00 -19.27
CA ALA A 168 6.20 34.97 -18.50
C ALA A 168 7.09 35.89 -17.66
N GLU A 169 8.14 35.38 -17.06
CA GLU A 169 9.16 36.16 -16.35
C GLU A 169 9.86 37.16 -17.28
N LYS A 170 10.25 36.73 -18.50
CA LYS A 170 10.85 37.59 -19.50
C LYS A 170 9.89 38.67 -19.96
N ARG A 171 8.62 38.33 -20.23
CA ARG A 171 7.56 39.28 -20.59
C ARG A 171 7.38 40.34 -19.51
N TYR A 172 7.30 39.91 -18.24
CA TYR A 172 7.17 40.84 -17.12
C TYR A 172 8.34 41.80 -17.02
N LYS A 173 9.59 41.31 -17.11
CA LYS A 173 10.80 42.20 -17.12
C LYS A 173 10.74 43.23 -18.22
N THR A 174 10.43 42.84 -19.45
CA THR A 174 10.27 43.76 -20.59
C THR A 174 9.13 44.77 -20.36
N SER A 175 8.01 44.30 -19.74
CA SER A 175 6.90 45.20 -19.41
C SER A 175 7.30 46.23 -18.36
N VAL A 176 8.09 45.88 -17.35
CA VAL A 176 8.63 46.83 -16.36
C VAL A 176 9.50 47.89 -17.04
N GLU A 177 10.44 47.48 -17.92
CA GLU A 177 11.31 48.41 -18.66
C GLU A 177 10.49 49.36 -19.55
N THR A 178 9.48 48.83 -20.24
CA THR A 178 8.60 49.58 -21.14
C THR A 178 7.69 50.57 -20.40
N PHE A 179 7.24 50.17 -19.19
CA PHE A 179 6.48 51.01 -18.29
C PHE A 179 7.33 52.21 -17.78
N MET A 180 8.58 51.96 -17.40
CA MET A 180 9.50 52.97 -16.91
C MET A 180 9.75 54.12 -17.93
N ILE A 181 9.67 53.83 -19.23
CA ILE A 181 9.77 54.79 -20.30
C ILE A 181 8.42 55.35 -20.78
N GLY A 182 7.31 55.00 -20.05
CA GLY A 182 5.98 55.55 -20.30
C GLY A 182 5.26 55.00 -21.54
N LYS A 183 5.66 53.85 -22.09
CA LYS A 183 5.08 53.29 -23.32
C LYS A 183 3.95 52.30 -23.11
N ILE A 184 3.73 51.83 -21.90
CA ILE A 184 2.58 50.98 -21.55
C ILE A 184 1.88 51.50 -20.29
N SER A 185 0.63 51.11 -20.10
CA SER A 185 -0.17 51.52 -18.96
C SER A 185 0.12 50.64 -17.72
N THR A 186 -0.33 51.11 -16.54
CA THR A 186 -0.34 50.34 -15.31
C THR A 186 -1.17 49.06 -15.43
N LEU A 187 -2.21 49.07 -16.27
CA LEU A 187 -3.03 47.90 -16.52
C LEU A 187 -2.24 46.82 -17.25
N ASP A 188 -1.49 47.19 -18.28
CA ASP A 188 -0.64 46.26 -19.04
C ASP A 188 0.47 45.65 -18.18
N LEU A 189 1.08 46.48 -17.30
CA LEU A 189 2.09 45.99 -16.34
C LEU A 189 1.49 45.02 -15.34
N ASN A 190 0.29 45.32 -14.83
CA ASN A 190 -0.41 44.46 -13.88
C ASN A 190 -0.80 43.10 -14.52
N ASP A 191 -1.26 43.13 -15.80
CA ASP A 191 -1.55 41.90 -16.55
C ASP A 191 -0.30 41.02 -16.74
N ALA A 192 0.84 41.67 -17.08
CA ALA A 192 2.11 40.95 -17.19
C ALA A 192 2.58 40.35 -15.85
N GLN A 193 2.34 41.04 -14.74
CA GLN A 193 2.65 40.53 -13.39
C GLN A 193 1.74 39.35 -13.03
N ASN A 194 0.43 39.44 -13.24
CA ASN A 194 -0.51 38.35 -12.96
C ASN A 194 -0.15 37.12 -13.80
N SER A 195 0.11 37.29 -15.10
CA SER A 195 0.52 36.20 -15.98
C SER A 195 1.80 35.48 -15.50
N LYS A 196 2.79 36.26 -15.00
CA LYS A 196 4.02 35.72 -14.41
C LYS A 196 3.72 34.90 -13.15
N ASP A 197 2.90 35.45 -12.26
CA ASP A 197 2.58 34.80 -10.98
C ASP A 197 1.76 33.51 -11.21
N GLU A 198 0.83 33.51 -12.18
CA GLU A 198 0.07 32.33 -12.60
C GLU A 198 0.98 31.24 -13.21
N ALA A 199 1.90 31.64 -14.13
CA ALA A 199 2.84 30.71 -14.74
C ALA A 199 3.77 30.07 -13.68
N ARG A 200 4.26 30.88 -12.75
CA ARG A 200 5.10 30.42 -11.63
C ARG A 200 4.37 29.44 -10.74
N GLN A 201 3.12 29.76 -10.36
CA GLN A 201 2.28 28.87 -9.57
C GLN A 201 2.01 27.54 -10.29
N LYS A 202 1.75 27.60 -11.59
CA LYS A 202 1.55 26.43 -12.44
C LYS A 202 2.81 25.55 -12.45
N HIS A 203 3.98 26.11 -12.71
CA HIS A 203 5.25 25.39 -12.71
C HIS A 203 5.50 24.68 -11.37
N ILE A 204 5.33 25.36 -10.23
CA ILE A 204 5.48 24.75 -8.90
C ILE A 204 4.49 23.60 -8.70
N SER A 205 3.26 23.76 -9.16
CA SER A 205 2.23 22.71 -9.06
C SER A 205 2.59 21.48 -9.89
N GLU A 206 3.04 21.66 -11.13
CA GLU A 206 3.44 20.55 -12.00
C GLU A 206 4.70 19.84 -11.47
N LEU A 207 5.66 20.58 -10.92
CA LEU A 207 6.84 20.03 -10.26
C LEU A 207 6.45 19.15 -9.04
N TYR A 208 5.48 19.61 -8.25
CA TYR A 208 4.96 18.82 -7.13
C TYR A 208 4.34 17.50 -7.63
N TYR A 209 3.47 17.54 -8.66
CA TYR A 209 2.83 16.33 -9.18
C TYR A 209 3.83 15.38 -9.83
N TYR A 210 4.89 15.88 -10.48
CA TYR A 210 5.96 15.05 -11.00
C TYR A 210 6.59 14.21 -9.87
N TRP A 211 7.04 14.85 -8.80
CA TRP A 211 7.63 14.16 -7.66
C TRP A 211 6.63 13.25 -6.95
N TYR A 212 5.37 13.63 -6.88
CA TYR A 212 4.31 12.79 -6.31
C TYR A 212 4.19 11.47 -7.06
N TYR A 213 4.06 11.48 -8.39
CA TYR A 213 3.99 10.26 -9.19
C TYR A 213 5.30 9.47 -9.18
N PHE A 214 6.44 10.15 -9.19
CA PHE A 214 7.76 9.52 -9.08
C PHE A 214 7.90 8.72 -7.80
N TYR A 215 7.58 9.30 -6.64
CA TYR A 215 7.64 8.60 -5.37
C TYR A 215 6.57 7.54 -5.21
N GLN A 216 5.41 7.68 -5.82
CA GLN A 216 4.42 6.60 -5.89
C GLN A 216 4.97 5.39 -6.65
N LEU A 217 5.61 5.59 -7.81
CA LEU A 217 6.26 4.51 -8.57
C LEU A 217 7.37 3.84 -7.75
N ARG A 218 8.21 4.61 -7.07
CA ARG A 218 9.26 4.07 -6.19
C ARG A 218 8.67 3.25 -5.04
N SER A 219 7.64 3.74 -4.37
CA SER A 219 6.97 3.03 -3.28
C SER A 219 6.30 1.74 -3.75
N LEU A 220 5.70 1.75 -4.94
CA LEU A 220 5.02 0.59 -5.51
C LEU A 220 5.99 -0.52 -5.92
N THR A 221 7.15 -0.14 -6.47
CA THR A 221 8.12 -1.06 -7.05
C THR A 221 9.28 -1.39 -6.12
N LEU A 222 9.49 -0.59 -5.07
CA LEU A 222 10.69 -0.61 -4.21
C LEU A 222 11.99 -0.54 -5.06
N TRP A 223 11.93 0.24 -6.15
CA TRP A 223 13.02 0.41 -7.10
C TRP A 223 13.32 1.90 -7.34
N ASP A 224 14.60 2.24 -7.35
CA ASP A 224 15.05 3.57 -7.75
C ASP A 224 15.33 3.59 -9.25
N PHE A 225 14.42 4.22 -10.00
CA PHE A 225 14.53 4.30 -11.47
C PHE A 225 15.60 5.30 -11.95
N GLU A 226 16.05 6.20 -11.09
CA GLU A 226 17.12 7.14 -11.41
C GLU A 226 18.50 6.46 -11.33
N ARG A 227 18.72 5.70 -10.26
CA ARG A 227 19.98 4.98 -10.02
C ARG A 227 20.01 3.58 -10.57
N ASP A 228 18.87 3.08 -11.03
CA ASP A 228 18.64 1.70 -11.47
C ASP A 228 19.04 0.64 -10.41
N THR A 229 18.70 0.92 -9.17
CA THR A 229 19.04 0.08 -8.01
C THR A 229 17.82 -0.22 -7.14
N GLU A 230 17.95 -1.23 -6.30
CA GLU A 230 16.95 -1.52 -5.26
C GLU A 230 16.91 -0.39 -4.22
N LEU A 231 15.70 -0.14 -3.68
CA LEU A 231 15.57 0.67 -2.48
C LEU A 231 15.85 -0.23 -1.28
N GLU A 232 17.02 -0.09 -0.71
CA GLU A 232 17.40 -0.71 0.55
C GLU A 232 17.13 0.28 1.70
N ALA A 233 16.43 -0.18 2.74
CA ALA A 233 16.34 0.56 3.98
C ALA A 233 17.44 0.06 4.90
N ASP A 234 18.40 0.91 5.24
CA ASP A 234 19.35 0.62 6.32
C ASP A 234 18.64 0.80 7.67
N PHE A 235 18.10 -0.31 8.16
CA PHE A 235 17.41 -0.32 9.45
C PHE A 235 18.34 -0.04 10.63
N GLU A 236 19.66 -0.26 10.48
CA GLU A 236 20.62 0.06 11.53
C GLU A 236 20.85 1.57 11.67
N GLU A 237 20.82 2.30 10.56
CA GLU A 237 20.92 3.77 10.56
C GLU A 237 19.64 4.40 11.13
N VAL A 238 18.47 3.86 10.79
CA VAL A 238 17.17 4.33 11.32
C VAL A 238 17.00 4.10 12.82
N VAL A 239 17.62 3.05 13.37
CA VAL A 239 17.54 2.73 14.82
C VAL A 239 18.57 3.52 15.63
N ARG A 240 19.64 4.02 15.01
CA ARG A 240 20.70 4.81 15.67
C ARG A 240 20.46 6.32 15.69
N GLY A 241 19.51 6.83 14.89
CA GLY A 241 19.09 8.24 14.87
C GLY A 241 17.95 8.50 15.81
#